data_abd9514e53baf8fcc6fca97c6fc6feb9
#
_entry.id   abd9514e53baf8fcc6fca97c6fc6feb9
#
_cell.length_a   1.000
_cell.length_b   1.000
_cell.length_c   1.000
_cell.angle_alpha   90.00
_cell.angle_beta   90.00
_cell.angle_gamma   90.00
#
_symmetry.space_group_name_H-M   'P 1'
#
loop_
_entity.id
_entity.type
_entity.pdbx_description
1 polymer ?
#
loop_
_entity_poly.entity_id
_entity_poly.type
_entity_poly.pdbx_seq_one_letter_code
_entity_poly.pdbx_strand_id
1 'polypeptide(L)'
;MARVLAVGVATLDIINEVECYPPEDGEVRALAQEVRRGGNASNTLVVLSQLGHRCEWAGVTLQEPAAETIFRELERYAIGSRYCRRLSQGKMPTSCITVSRATASRTIVHYRDLPEYDYEAFCAIPLEGFDWLHFEGRNITETLLMMQRVRSQLPGLPVSLEVEKPRQDIEALFPHADLILFSAAVARHYGYSAAELLSAAQKQAVNAELVCTLGEGGAVARSREREVIRSRAFPPQQLVDTLAAGDTFNAAMIDALLRGVPLADGLRFACRLAGNKCAQAGLHGLNIPPRDG
;
A
#
# COMPACT_ATOMS: atom_id res chain seq x y z
N MET A 1 -2.13 10.28 17.94
CA MET A 1 -0.91 9.60 17.45
C MET A 1 -1.06 8.13 17.78
N ALA A 2 -1.13 7.27 16.77
CA ALA A 2 -1.32 5.82 16.91
C ALA A 2 -0.03 5.07 16.55
N ARG A 3 0.08 3.80 16.98
CA ARG A 3 1.14 2.87 16.57
C ARG A 3 0.59 1.92 15.52
N VAL A 4 1.19 1.94 14.34
CA VAL A 4 0.77 1.13 13.18
C VAL A 4 1.87 0.12 12.83
N LEU A 5 1.49 -1.15 12.66
CA LEU A 5 2.34 -2.18 12.09
C LEU A 5 1.86 -2.48 10.67
N ALA A 6 2.76 -2.47 9.69
CA ALA A 6 2.47 -3.02 8.37
C ALA A 6 3.29 -4.28 8.10
N VAL A 7 2.61 -5.31 7.62
CA VAL A 7 3.19 -6.58 7.18
C VAL A 7 3.16 -6.63 5.67
N GLY A 8 4.34 -6.67 5.05
CA GLY A 8 4.44 -6.70 3.59
C GLY A 8 5.85 -6.40 3.09
N VAL A 9 5.94 -5.92 1.87
CA VAL A 9 7.20 -5.81 1.13
C VAL A 9 7.79 -4.41 1.20
N ALA A 10 9.12 -4.35 1.30
CA ALA A 10 9.93 -3.23 0.88
C ALA A 10 10.79 -3.65 -0.32
N THR A 11 10.94 -2.77 -1.31
CA THR A 11 11.68 -3.01 -2.54
C THR A 11 12.73 -1.94 -2.77
N LEU A 12 13.75 -2.28 -3.57
CA LEU A 12 14.58 -1.26 -4.20
C LEU A 12 13.97 -0.95 -5.57
N ASP A 13 13.58 0.29 -5.79
CA ASP A 13 13.06 0.75 -7.07
C ASP A 13 14.16 1.54 -7.80
N ILE A 14 14.54 1.06 -8.99
CA ILE A 14 15.46 1.72 -9.92
C ILE A 14 14.59 2.32 -11.02
N ILE A 15 14.47 3.64 -11.02
CA ILE A 15 13.55 4.39 -11.88
C ILE A 15 14.36 5.10 -12.94
N ASN A 16 14.12 4.75 -14.21
CA ASN A 16 14.69 5.42 -15.37
C ASN A 16 13.60 6.24 -16.06
N GLU A 17 13.80 7.56 -16.16
CA GLU A 17 12.98 8.40 -17.01
C GLU A 17 13.55 8.41 -18.41
N VAL A 18 12.72 8.14 -19.41
CA VAL A 18 13.07 8.15 -20.84
C VAL A 18 12.12 9.06 -21.62
N GLU A 19 12.53 9.55 -22.78
CA GLU A 19 11.61 10.32 -23.64
C GLU A 19 10.42 9.47 -24.09
N CYS A 20 10.72 8.29 -24.63
CA CYS A 20 9.73 7.25 -24.97
C CYS A 20 10.33 5.88 -24.68
N TYR A 21 9.48 4.84 -24.62
CA TYR A 21 9.96 3.46 -24.39
C TYR A 21 10.92 3.04 -25.50
N PRO A 22 12.02 2.30 -25.16
CA PRO A 22 12.86 1.68 -26.17
C PRO A 22 12.04 0.65 -26.95
N PRO A 23 12.26 0.54 -28.29
CA PRO A 23 11.77 -0.61 -29.03
C PRO A 23 12.49 -1.89 -28.55
N GLU A 24 11.93 -3.05 -28.92
CA GLU A 24 12.62 -4.32 -28.70
C GLU A 24 14.00 -4.29 -29.39
N ASP A 25 15.02 -4.84 -28.76
CA ASP A 25 16.42 -4.81 -29.21
C ASP A 25 17.01 -3.41 -29.41
N GLY A 26 16.39 -2.38 -28.82
CA GLY A 26 16.83 -1.00 -28.93
C GLY A 26 17.55 -0.50 -27.66
N GLU A 27 18.43 0.50 -27.85
CA GLU A 27 19.10 1.24 -26.77
C GLU A 27 18.59 2.68 -26.74
N VAL A 28 18.24 3.17 -25.53
CA VAL A 28 17.92 4.57 -25.30
C VAL A 28 18.67 5.11 -24.10
N ARG A 29 19.06 6.38 -24.15
CA ARG A 29 19.66 7.06 -22.99
C ARG A 29 18.55 7.54 -22.06
N ALA A 30 18.64 7.18 -20.78
CA ALA A 30 17.76 7.74 -19.75
C ALA A 30 18.02 9.25 -19.57
N LEU A 31 16.97 10.02 -19.39
CA LEU A 31 16.98 11.45 -19.10
C LEU A 31 17.34 11.72 -17.64
N ALA A 32 16.85 10.82 -16.75
CA ALA A 32 17.16 10.81 -15.33
C ALA A 32 17.13 9.39 -14.79
N GLN A 33 17.86 9.16 -13.71
CA GLN A 33 17.80 7.90 -12.95
C GLN A 33 17.68 8.21 -11.46
N GLU A 34 16.77 7.54 -10.78
CA GLU A 34 16.61 7.59 -9.33
C GLU A 34 16.61 6.18 -8.76
N VAL A 35 17.25 6.00 -7.60
CA VAL A 35 17.21 4.75 -6.82
C VAL A 35 16.62 5.09 -5.46
N ARG A 36 15.49 4.46 -5.13
CA ARG A 36 14.78 4.71 -3.88
C ARG A 36 14.10 3.46 -3.35
N ARG A 37 13.64 3.53 -2.11
CA ARG A 37 12.78 2.50 -1.54
C ARG A 37 11.40 2.53 -2.20
N GLY A 38 10.86 1.37 -2.48
CA GLY A 38 9.47 1.10 -2.84
C GLY A 38 8.85 0.02 -1.97
N GLY A 39 7.75 -0.54 -2.44
CA GLY A 39 6.96 -1.57 -1.76
C GLY A 39 5.74 -0.99 -1.04
N ASN A 40 4.58 -1.62 -1.22
CA ASN A 40 3.29 -1.05 -0.82
C ASN A 40 3.20 -0.82 0.69
N ALA A 41 3.51 -1.84 1.51
CA ALA A 41 3.47 -1.69 2.98
C ALA A 41 4.42 -0.59 3.46
N SER A 42 5.65 -0.57 2.95
CA SER A 42 6.64 0.42 3.36
C SER A 42 6.29 1.84 2.89
N ASN A 43 5.69 2.00 1.70
CA ASN A 43 5.16 3.28 1.23
C ASN A 43 4.01 3.79 2.10
N THR A 44 3.06 2.91 2.41
CA THR A 44 1.92 3.22 3.30
C THR A 44 2.43 3.70 4.66
N LEU A 45 3.46 3.06 5.25
CA LEU A 45 4.05 3.49 6.51
C LEU A 45 4.75 4.85 6.42
N VAL A 46 5.44 5.14 5.32
CA VAL A 46 6.08 6.46 5.11
C VAL A 46 5.04 7.58 5.10
N VAL A 47 3.89 7.34 4.47
CA VAL A 47 2.81 8.34 4.48
C VAL A 47 2.18 8.44 5.87
N LEU A 48 1.91 7.32 6.55
CA LEU A 48 1.37 7.31 7.92
C LEU A 48 2.30 8.02 8.92
N SER A 49 3.61 7.86 8.78
CA SER A 49 4.59 8.59 9.58
C SER A 49 4.46 10.11 9.38
N GLN A 50 4.33 10.58 8.14
CA GLN A 50 4.11 12.00 7.83
C GLN A 50 2.73 12.51 8.30
N LEU A 51 1.75 11.62 8.44
CA LEU A 51 0.44 11.93 9.05
C LEU A 51 0.48 11.95 10.59
N GLY A 52 1.65 11.67 11.20
CA GLY A 52 1.91 11.78 12.63
C GLY A 52 1.73 10.49 13.43
N HIS A 53 1.78 9.33 12.79
CA HIS A 53 1.73 8.02 13.46
C HIS A 53 3.13 7.46 13.73
N ARG A 54 3.25 6.55 14.70
CA ARG A 54 4.44 5.73 14.93
C ARG A 54 4.30 4.45 14.13
N CYS A 55 5.29 4.15 13.29
CA CYS A 55 5.20 3.09 12.30
C CYS A 55 6.27 2.02 12.53
N GLU A 56 5.87 0.76 12.35
CA GLU A 56 6.75 -0.41 12.37
C GLU A 56 6.51 -1.24 11.11
N TRP A 57 7.59 -1.71 10.50
CA TRP A 57 7.53 -2.59 9.34
C TRP A 57 7.93 -4.02 9.73
N ALA A 58 7.12 -4.99 9.31
CA ALA A 58 7.42 -6.41 9.35
C ALA A 58 7.47 -6.95 7.92
N GLY A 59 8.62 -7.46 7.53
CA GLY A 59 8.88 -8.00 6.20
C GLY A 59 10.15 -8.83 6.19
N VAL A 60 10.55 -9.29 5.02
CA VAL A 60 11.79 -10.07 4.84
C VAL A 60 12.88 -9.20 4.27
N THR A 61 14.08 -9.31 4.81
CA THR A 61 15.25 -8.56 4.40
C THR A 61 16.51 -9.40 4.51
N LEU A 62 17.61 -8.91 4.00
CA LEU A 62 18.95 -9.50 4.14
C LEU A 62 20.01 -8.39 4.21
N GLN A 63 21.27 -8.79 4.43
CA GLN A 63 22.37 -7.84 4.53
C GLN A 63 23.03 -7.66 3.15
N GLU A 64 22.59 -6.62 2.42
CA GLU A 64 23.16 -6.20 1.14
C GLU A 64 22.95 -4.69 0.91
N PRO A 65 23.68 -4.04 -0.04
CA PRO A 65 23.58 -2.60 -0.29
C PRO A 65 22.16 -2.11 -0.61
N ALA A 66 21.36 -2.93 -1.29
CA ALA A 66 19.96 -2.62 -1.58
C ALA A 66 19.13 -2.46 -0.29
N ALA A 67 19.35 -3.35 0.69
CA ALA A 67 18.69 -3.27 1.99
C ALA A 67 19.14 -2.04 2.79
N GLU A 68 20.39 -1.63 2.71
CA GLU A 68 20.89 -0.40 3.38
C GLU A 68 20.18 0.84 2.86
N THR A 69 19.92 0.93 1.55
CA THR A 69 19.16 2.03 0.97
C THR A 69 17.73 2.05 1.51
N ILE A 70 17.09 0.88 1.59
CA ILE A 70 15.73 0.75 2.15
C ILE A 70 15.72 1.18 3.61
N PHE A 71 16.63 0.68 4.45
CA PHE A 71 16.67 1.01 5.88
C PHE A 71 16.97 2.47 6.13
N ARG A 72 17.88 3.09 5.38
CA ARG A 72 18.18 4.52 5.50
C ARG A 72 16.93 5.39 5.26
N GLU A 73 16.10 5.03 4.29
CA GLU A 73 14.85 5.72 4.06
C GLU A 73 13.82 5.47 5.17
N LEU A 74 13.70 4.23 5.66
CA LEU A 74 12.81 3.93 6.78
C LEU A 74 13.20 4.71 8.04
N GLU A 75 14.48 4.79 8.35
CA GLU A 75 15.03 5.56 9.47
C GLU A 75 14.73 7.06 9.33
N ARG A 76 14.84 7.62 8.11
CA ARG A 76 14.50 9.02 7.84
C ARG A 76 13.08 9.38 8.28
N TYR A 77 12.14 8.40 8.22
CA TYR A 77 10.75 8.55 8.63
C TYR A 77 10.46 7.95 10.01
N ALA A 78 11.50 7.65 10.78
CA ALA A 78 11.40 7.01 12.09
C ALA A 78 10.55 5.73 12.09
N ILE A 79 10.59 4.96 11.00
CA ILE A 79 9.88 3.68 10.87
C ILE A 79 10.76 2.58 11.43
N GLY A 80 10.26 1.89 12.47
CA GLY A 80 10.95 0.76 13.07
C GLY A 80 10.94 -0.48 12.16
N SER A 81 12.00 -1.30 12.25
CA SER A 81 12.18 -2.53 11.46
C SER A 81 12.61 -3.74 12.31
N ARG A 82 12.38 -3.67 13.61
CA ARG A 82 12.82 -4.73 14.55
C ARG A 82 12.12 -6.07 14.36
N TYR A 83 10.97 -6.07 13.70
CA TYR A 83 10.19 -7.28 13.40
C TYR A 83 10.48 -7.86 12.03
N CYS A 84 11.48 -7.35 11.32
CA CYS A 84 11.91 -7.92 10.06
C CYS A 84 12.63 -9.25 10.24
N ARG A 85 12.25 -10.23 9.44
CA ARG A 85 12.99 -11.48 9.28
C ARG A 85 14.22 -11.23 8.41
N ARG A 86 15.41 -11.42 8.99
CA ARG A 86 16.68 -11.24 8.26
C ARG A 86 17.20 -12.57 7.78
N LEU A 87 17.41 -12.70 6.47
CA LEU A 87 17.97 -13.88 5.83
C LEU A 87 19.46 -13.65 5.48
N SER A 88 20.20 -14.76 5.37
CA SER A 88 21.62 -14.74 5.00
C SER A 88 21.85 -14.92 3.51
N GLN A 89 20.84 -15.34 2.75
CA GLN A 89 20.91 -15.63 1.32
C GLN A 89 19.69 -15.10 0.59
N GLY A 90 19.84 -14.82 -0.70
CA GLY A 90 18.81 -14.28 -1.57
C GLY A 90 19.19 -12.89 -2.10
N LYS A 91 18.22 -12.18 -2.62
CA LYS A 91 18.36 -10.82 -3.11
C LYS A 91 17.13 -9.99 -2.78
N MET A 92 17.32 -8.75 -2.34
CA MET A 92 16.22 -7.83 -2.08
C MET A 92 15.32 -7.68 -3.31
N PRO A 93 14.00 -7.67 -3.12
CA PRO A 93 13.08 -7.40 -4.21
C PRO A 93 13.45 -6.08 -4.90
N THR A 94 13.63 -6.12 -6.21
CA THR A 94 14.07 -4.98 -7.00
C THR A 94 13.11 -4.76 -8.14
N SER A 95 12.65 -3.52 -8.31
CA SER A 95 11.83 -3.10 -9.44
C SER A 95 12.66 -2.21 -10.37
N CYS A 96 12.84 -2.63 -11.62
CA CYS A 96 13.33 -1.76 -12.69
C CYS A 96 12.12 -1.08 -13.32
N ILE A 97 12.02 0.23 -13.17
CA ILE A 97 10.87 1.02 -13.58
C ILE A 97 11.31 1.95 -14.69
N THR A 98 10.64 1.88 -15.82
CA THR A 98 10.82 2.84 -16.92
C THR A 98 9.59 3.75 -16.97
N VAL A 99 9.83 5.06 -16.90
CA VAL A 99 8.79 6.11 -16.99
C VAL A 99 8.98 6.83 -18.32
N SER A 100 7.95 6.86 -19.13
CA SER A 100 7.94 7.60 -20.40
C SER A 100 7.48 9.04 -20.17
N ARG A 101 8.30 10.02 -20.53
CA ARG A 101 7.93 11.45 -20.46
C ARG A 101 6.82 11.77 -21.45
N ALA A 102 6.87 11.16 -22.64
CA ALA A 102 5.89 11.42 -23.70
C ALA A 102 4.46 11.01 -23.33
N THR A 103 4.29 9.95 -22.53
CA THR A 103 2.97 9.38 -22.22
C THR A 103 2.64 9.41 -20.72
N ALA A 104 3.58 9.81 -19.85
CA ALA A 104 3.48 9.71 -18.40
C ALA A 104 3.16 8.29 -17.87
N SER A 105 3.30 7.27 -18.73
CA SER A 105 3.07 5.87 -18.35
C SER A 105 4.33 5.24 -17.78
N ARG A 106 4.16 4.12 -17.06
CA ARG A 106 5.25 3.36 -16.49
C ARG A 106 5.17 1.87 -16.85
N THR A 107 6.33 1.27 -17.04
CA THR A 107 6.50 -0.18 -17.16
C THR A 107 7.43 -0.67 -16.06
N ILE A 108 7.07 -1.75 -15.39
CA ILE A 108 7.79 -2.27 -14.23
C ILE A 108 8.21 -3.70 -14.51
N VAL A 109 9.51 -3.97 -14.41
CA VAL A 109 10.08 -5.32 -14.37
C VAL A 109 10.50 -5.57 -12.93
N HIS A 110 9.88 -6.53 -12.27
CA HIS A 110 10.10 -6.84 -10.87
C HIS A 110 10.81 -8.19 -10.71
N TYR A 111 11.90 -8.17 -9.97
CA TYR A 111 12.62 -9.38 -9.55
C TYR A 111 12.44 -9.59 -8.05
N ARG A 112 12.19 -10.84 -7.67
CA ARG A 112 12.08 -11.25 -6.28
C ARG A 112 12.68 -12.65 -6.09
N ASP A 113 13.53 -12.76 -5.10
CA ASP A 113 14.20 -14.01 -4.70
C ASP A 113 13.95 -14.34 -3.20
N LEU A 114 13.53 -13.37 -2.40
CA LEU A 114 13.17 -13.59 -1.00
C LEU A 114 11.77 -14.20 -0.85
N PRO A 115 11.58 -15.10 0.13
CA PRO A 115 10.25 -15.56 0.52
C PRO A 115 9.40 -14.40 1.03
N GLU A 116 8.09 -14.60 1.12
CA GLU A 116 7.20 -13.68 1.81
C GLU A 116 7.39 -13.82 3.34
N TYR A 117 6.95 -12.80 4.08
CA TYR A 117 6.92 -12.84 5.54
C TYR A 117 5.97 -13.95 6.01
N ASP A 118 6.38 -14.72 6.99
CA ASP A 118 5.67 -15.92 7.45
C ASP A 118 5.05 -15.75 8.83
N TYR A 119 4.16 -16.67 9.17
CA TYR A 119 3.45 -16.71 10.43
C TYR A 119 4.37 -16.95 11.62
N GLU A 120 5.44 -17.75 11.46
CA GLU A 120 6.41 -18.02 12.52
C GLU A 120 7.08 -16.73 12.99
N ALA A 121 7.59 -15.92 12.07
CA ALA A 121 8.17 -14.63 12.39
C ALA A 121 7.14 -13.65 12.99
N PHE A 122 5.90 -13.69 12.49
CA PHE A 122 4.81 -12.87 13.04
C PHE A 122 4.46 -13.24 14.49
N CYS A 123 4.61 -14.50 14.90
CA CYS A 123 4.33 -14.96 16.26
C CYS A 123 5.21 -14.27 17.31
N ALA A 124 6.39 -13.78 16.95
CA ALA A 124 7.29 -13.06 17.84
C ALA A 124 6.86 -11.60 18.12
N ILE A 125 5.84 -11.09 17.42
CA ILE A 125 5.38 -9.70 17.56
C ILE A 125 4.39 -9.58 18.72
N PRO A 126 4.65 -8.72 19.74
CA PRO A 126 3.67 -8.38 20.76
C PRO A 126 2.63 -7.43 20.18
N LEU A 127 1.41 -7.93 19.99
CA LEU A 127 0.34 -7.21 19.28
C LEU A 127 -0.28 -6.10 20.13
N GLU A 128 -0.24 -6.21 21.45
CA GLU A 128 -0.88 -5.29 22.42
C GLU A 128 -0.34 -3.85 22.34
N GLY A 129 0.81 -3.69 21.69
CA GLY A 129 1.43 -2.38 21.53
C GLY A 129 0.97 -1.60 20.30
N PHE A 130 0.06 -2.14 19.49
CA PHE A 130 -0.39 -1.52 18.25
C PHE A 130 -1.86 -1.09 18.32
N ASP A 131 -2.16 -0.01 17.62
CA ASP A 131 -3.51 0.54 17.45
C ASP A 131 -4.13 0.17 16.09
N TRP A 132 -3.28 -0.32 15.14
CA TRP A 132 -3.70 -0.72 13.79
C TRP A 132 -2.69 -1.68 13.18
N LEU A 133 -3.18 -2.71 12.46
CA LEU A 133 -2.37 -3.56 11.61
C LEU A 133 -2.80 -3.41 10.14
N HIS A 134 -1.81 -3.33 9.25
CA HIS A 134 -2.01 -3.29 7.81
C HIS A 134 -1.32 -4.48 7.14
N PHE A 135 -2.03 -5.23 6.31
CA PHE A 135 -1.49 -6.36 5.57
C PHE A 135 -1.58 -6.12 4.06
N GLU A 136 -0.51 -6.41 3.34
CA GLU A 136 -0.61 -6.65 1.91
C GLU A 136 -1.25 -8.02 1.67
N GLY A 137 -2.17 -8.13 0.73
CA GLY A 137 -2.79 -9.40 0.30
C GLY A 137 -1.82 -10.25 -0.50
N ARG A 138 -0.78 -10.74 0.18
CA ARG A 138 0.27 -11.61 -0.33
C ARG A 138 0.37 -12.86 0.55
N ASN A 139 1.02 -13.93 0.04
CA ASN A 139 1.20 -15.18 0.79
C ASN A 139 -0.06 -15.56 1.58
N ILE A 140 -1.14 -15.82 0.87
CA ILE A 140 -2.50 -15.89 1.42
C ILE A 140 -2.60 -16.82 2.61
N THR A 141 -1.97 -18.00 2.54
CA THR A 141 -1.97 -18.99 3.63
C THR A 141 -1.36 -18.43 4.91
N GLU A 142 -0.18 -17.82 4.84
CA GLU A 142 0.50 -17.27 6.01
C GLU A 142 -0.22 -16.02 6.53
N THR A 143 -0.68 -15.15 5.61
CA THR A 143 -1.44 -13.95 5.98
C THR A 143 -2.73 -14.31 6.69
N LEU A 144 -3.43 -15.37 6.26
CA LEU A 144 -4.61 -15.88 6.93
C LEU A 144 -4.31 -16.26 8.38
N LEU A 145 -3.25 -17.04 8.62
CA LEU A 145 -2.84 -17.43 9.97
C LEU A 145 -2.50 -16.22 10.84
N MET A 146 -1.80 -15.22 10.28
CA MET A 146 -1.49 -13.97 10.98
C MET A 146 -2.76 -13.21 11.39
N MET A 147 -3.70 -13.01 10.46
CA MET A 147 -4.95 -12.30 10.72
C MET A 147 -5.84 -13.07 11.70
N GLN A 148 -5.90 -14.40 11.62
CA GLN A 148 -6.61 -15.26 12.58
C GLN A 148 -6.01 -15.12 13.99
N ARG A 149 -4.68 -15.08 14.14
CA ARG A 149 -4.04 -14.81 15.43
C ARG A 149 -4.46 -13.45 15.99
N VAL A 150 -4.48 -12.40 15.17
CA VAL A 150 -4.94 -11.07 15.61
C VAL A 150 -6.37 -11.16 16.14
N ARG A 151 -7.27 -11.78 15.40
CA ARG A 151 -8.68 -11.93 15.80
C ARG A 151 -8.86 -12.77 17.05
N SER A 152 -8.04 -13.79 17.24
CA SER A 152 -8.06 -14.65 18.42
C SER A 152 -7.55 -13.95 19.67
N GLN A 153 -6.45 -13.19 19.58
CA GLN A 153 -5.80 -12.57 20.73
C GLN A 153 -6.34 -11.18 21.06
N LEU A 154 -6.62 -10.38 20.03
CA LEU A 154 -7.05 -8.99 20.16
C LEU A 154 -8.18 -8.72 19.15
N PRO A 155 -9.40 -9.23 19.35
CA PRO A 155 -10.51 -9.09 18.41
C PRO A 155 -10.89 -7.64 18.11
N GLY A 156 -10.57 -6.72 19.04
CA GLY A 156 -10.81 -5.27 18.88
C GLY A 156 -9.68 -4.51 18.18
N LEU A 157 -8.54 -5.14 17.84
CA LEU A 157 -7.45 -4.47 17.14
C LEU A 157 -7.80 -4.34 15.65
N PRO A 158 -7.94 -3.12 15.10
CA PRO A 158 -8.33 -2.92 13.72
C PRO A 158 -7.28 -3.45 12.73
N VAL A 159 -7.76 -4.08 11.67
CA VAL A 159 -6.94 -4.66 10.60
C VAL A 159 -7.37 -4.13 9.25
N SER A 160 -6.43 -3.64 8.46
CA SER A 160 -6.64 -3.35 7.04
C SER A 160 -5.91 -4.36 6.15
N LEU A 161 -6.55 -4.66 5.02
CA LEU A 161 -6.04 -5.53 3.97
C LEU A 161 -5.98 -4.78 2.64
N GLU A 162 -4.82 -4.74 2.03
CA GLU A 162 -4.67 -4.25 0.66
C GLU A 162 -4.80 -5.41 -0.34
N VAL A 163 -5.68 -5.24 -1.32
CA VAL A 163 -5.90 -6.17 -2.43
C VAL A 163 -5.53 -5.45 -3.73
N GLU A 164 -4.21 -5.33 -3.98
CA GLU A 164 -3.69 -4.67 -5.18
C GLU A 164 -3.91 -5.50 -6.45
N LYS A 165 -3.72 -6.81 -6.33
CA LYS A 165 -3.80 -7.76 -7.46
C LYS A 165 -4.71 -8.94 -7.10
N PRO A 166 -5.41 -9.52 -8.08
CA PRO A 166 -6.14 -10.76 -7.85
C PRO A 166 -5.15 -11.88 -7.52
N ARG A 167 -5.48 -12.67 -6.50
CA ARG A 167 -4.74 -13.86 -6.09
C ARG A 167 -5.71 -14.96 -5.75
N GLN A 168 -5.31 -16.18 -6.00
CA GLN A 168 -6.09 -17.34 -5.61
C GLN A 168 -6.35 -17.32 -4.10
N ASP A 169 -7.56 -17.63 -3.70
CA ASP A 169 -8.03 -17.75 -2.31
C ASP A 169 -7.91 -16.46 -1.46
N ILE A 170 -7.73 -15.29 -2.07
CA ILE A 170 -7.58 -14.02 -1.34
C ILE A 170 -8.83 -13.66 -0.52
N GLU A 171 -9.98 -14.13 -0.94
CA GLU A 171 -11.26 -13.93 -0.26
C GLU A 171 -11.29 -14.56 1.15
N ALA A 172 -10.44 -15.56 1.43
CA ALA A 172 -10.30 -16.14 2.76
C ALA A 172 -9.83 -15.14 3.82
N LEU A 173 -9.16 -14.05 3.40
CA LEU A 173 -8.71 -12.99 4.28
C LEU A 173 -9.82 -12.00 4.67
N PHE A 174 -10.87 -11.88 3.86
CA PHE A 174 -11.88 -10.83 3.99
C PHE A 174 -12.63 -10.83 5.33
N PRO A 175 -13.01 -12.00 5.91
CA PRO A 175 -13.69 -12.04 7.20
C PRO A 175 -12.84 -11.48 8.36
N HIS A 176 -11.54 -11.36 8.17
CA HIS A 176 -10.58 -10.96 9.21
C HIS A 176 -10.14 -9.49 9.11
N ALA A 177 -10.67 -8.72 8.15
CA ALA A 177 -10.34 -7.31 7.95
C ALA A 177 -11.48 -6.39 8.39
N ASP A 178 -11.13 -5.19 8.89
CA ASP A 178 -12.06 -4.09 9.19
C ASP A 178 -12.11 -3.06 8.07
N LEU A 179 -11.03 -2.99 7.27
CA LEU A 179 -10.91 -2.17 6.08
C LEU A 179 -10.28 -2.99 4.96
N ILE A 180 -10.92 -3.06 3.79
CA ILE A 180 -10.34 -3.70 2.60
C ILE A 180 -10.19 -2.67 1.48
N LEU A 181 -8.97 -2.57 0.96
CA LEU A 181 -8.55 -1.58 -0.03
C LEU A 181 -8.25 -2.28 -1.35
N PHE A 182 -9.16 -2.18 -2.30
CA PHE A 182 -9.04 -2.80 -3.62
C PHE A 182 -8.48 -1.81 -4.65
N SER A 183 -7.67 -2.31 -5.58
CA SER A 183 -7.31 -1.58 -6.78
C SER A 183 -8.32 -1.77 -7.90
N ALA A 184 -8.39 -0.82 -8.84
CA ALA A 184 -9.17 -0.98 -10.07
C ALA A 184 -8.75 -2.22 -10.91
N ALA A 185 -7.52 -2.70 -10.76
CA ALA A 185 -7.05 -3.88 -11.48
C ALA A 185 -7.80 -5.14 -11.05
N VAL A 186 -8.14 -5.25 -9.77
CA VAL A 186 -8.92 -6.38 -9.23
C VAL A 186 -10.34 -6.37 -9.82
N ALA A 187 -11.00 -5.22 -9.83
CA ALA A 187 -12.33 -5.09 -10.42
C ALA A 187 -12.33 -5.50 -11.91
N ARG A 188 -11.36 -4.98 -12.68
CA ARG A 188 -11.22 -5.33 -14.11
C ARG A 188 -10.95 -6.81 -14.33
N HIS A 189 -10.14 -7.45 -13.48
CA HIS A 189 -9.82 -8.88 -13.60
C HIS A 189 -11.07 -9.75 -13.51
N TYR A 190 -11.99 -9.40 -12.61
CA TYR A 190 -13.25 -10.14 -12.44
C TYR A 190 -14.38 -9.65 -13.36
N GLY A 191 -14.13 -8.67 -14.21
CA GLY A 191 -15.16 -8.09 -15.08
C GLY A 191 -16.22 -7.29 -14.32
N TYR A 192 -15.90 -6.78 -13.12
CA TYR A 192 -16.81 -6.04 -12.25
C TYR A 192 -16.58 -4.53 -12.37
N SER A 193 -17.65 -3.76 -12.22
CA SER A 193 -17.53 -2.38 -11.76
C SER A 193 -17.04 -2.37 -10.29
N ALA A 194 -16.53 -1.23 -9.83
CA ALA A 194 -16.11 -1.11 -8.44
C ALA A 194 -17.28 -1.42 -7.46
N ALA A 195 -18.49 -0.96 -7.74
CA ALA A 195 -19.64 -1.21 -6.88
C ALA A 195 -20.03 -2.70 -6.82
N GLU A 196 -19.93 -3.41 -7.94
CA GLU A 196 -20.18 -4.86 -8.00
C GLU A 196 -19.10 -5.64 -7.24
N LEU A 197 -17.81 -5.28 -7.40
CA LEU A 197 -16.72 -5.87 -6.62
C LEU A 197 -16.95 -5.72 -5.12
N LEU A 198 -17.23 -4.49 -4.65
CA LEU A 198 -17.47 -4.23 -3.23
C LEU A 198 -18.72 -4.97 -2.72
N SER A 199 -19.76 -5.05 -3.54
CA SER A 199 -20.96 -5.81 -3.18
C SER A 199 -20.71 -7.31 -3.08
N ALA A 200 -19.88 -7.87 -3.96
CA ALA A 200 -19.48 -9.27 -3.92
C ALA A 200 -18.61 -9.57 -2.68
N ALA A 201 -17.58 -8.73 -2.45
CA ALA A 201 -16.67 -8.89 -1.31
C ALA A 201 -17.38 -8.76 0.04
N GLN A 202 -18.40 -7.91 0.16
CA GLN A 202 -19.15 -7.71 1.40
C GLN A 202 -19.91 -8.97 1.89
N LYS A 203 -20.13 -9.93 1.03
CA LYS A 203 -20.74 -11.20 1.44
C LYS A 203 -19.86 -11.97 2.44
N GLN A 204 -18.55 -11.77 2.36
CA GLN A 204 -17.57 -12.40 3.26
C GLN A 204 -17.02 -11.40 4.28
N ALA A 205 -16.89 -10.13 3.90
CA ALA A 205 -16.40 -9.03 4.73
C ALA A 205 -17.57 -8.25 5.39
N VAL A 206 -18.40 -8.92 6.14
CA VAL A 206 -19.70 -8.39 6.62
C VAL A 206 -19.53 -7.13 7.48
N ASN A 207 -18.45 -7.05 8.26
CA ASN A 207 -18.18 -5.96 9.22
C ASN A 207 -17.09 -4.99 8.74
N ALA A 208 -16.65 -5.08 7.49
CA ALA A 208 -15.57 -4.24 6.97
C ALA A 208 -16.09 -3.02 6.20
N GLU A 209 -15.33 -1.94 6.27
CA GLU A 209 -15.35 -0.88 5.27
C GLU A 209 -14.64 -1.36 4.01
N LEU A 210 -15.25 -1.23 2.86
CA LEU A 210 -14.70 -1.67 1.58
C LEU A 210 -14.45 -0.47 0.67
N VAL A 211 -13.28 -0.39 0.08
CA VAL A 211 -12.91 0.75 -0.79
C VAL A 211 -12.27 0.21 -2.07
N CYS A 212 -12.61 0.79 -3.21
CA CYS A 212 -11.97 0.51 -4.50
C CYS A 212 -11.50 1.81 -5.13
N THR A 213 -10.20 1.94 -5.38
CA THR A 213 -9.60 3.07 -6.10
C THR A 213 -9.78 2.92 -7.60
N LEU A 214 -10.05 4.02 -8.30
CA LEU A 214 -10.32 4.07 -9.75
C LEU A 214 -9.32 4.96 -10.52
N GLY A 215 -8.20 5.34 -9.89
CA GLY A 215 -7.25 6.27 -10.49
C GLY A 215 -7.91 7.63 -10.75
N GLU A 216 -7.93 8.05 -12.01
CA GLU A 216 -8.57 9.31 -12.43
C GLU A 216 -10.08 9.35 -12.18
N GLY A 217 -10.73 8.22 -12.01
CA GLY A 217 -12.15 8.11 -11.62
C GLY A 217 -12.40 8.33 -10.13
N GLY A 218 -11.37 8.54 -9.30
CA GLY A 218 -11.50 8.72 -7.87
C GLY A 218 -11.59 7.39 -7.12
N ALA A 219 -12.58 7.25 -6.25
CA ALA A 219 -12.80 6.03 -5.47
C ALA A 219 -14.28 5.80 -5.13
N VAL A 220 -14.61 4.53 -4.89
CA VAL A 220 -15.91 4.08 -4.39
C VAL A 220 -15.67 3.36 -3.07
N ALA A 221 -16.46 3.66 -2.07
CA ALA A 221 -16.50 2.93 -0.81
C ALA A 221 -17.87 2.30 -0.60
N ARG A 222 -17.89 1.24 0.19
CA ARG A 222 -19.12 0.62 0.69
C ARG A 222 -18.96 0.41 2.19
N SER A 223 -19.85 1.06 2.96
CA SER A 223 -19.81 0.99 4.42
C SER A 223 -20.28 -0.39 4.94
N ARG A 224 -20.01 -0.66 6.22
CA ARG A 224 -20.56 -1.87 6.93
C ARG A 224 -22.08 -1.88 6.87
N GLU A 225 -22.74 -0.73 6.90
CA GLU A 225 -24.19 -0.55 6.75
C GLU A 225 -24.64 -0.68 5.30
N ARG A 226 -23.71 -1.01 4.37
CA ARG A 226 -23.94 -1.23 2.93
C ARG A 226 -24.26 0.03 2.14
N GLU A 227 -23.99 1.20 2.68
CA GLU A 227 -24.09 2.47 1.96
C GLU A 227 -22.97 2.59 0.93
N VAL A 228 -23.29 3.06 -0.27
CA VAL A 228 -22.31 3.30 -1.34
C VAL A 228 -21.95 4.77 -1.40
N ILE A 229 -20.69 5.06 -1.18
CA ILE A 229 -20.11 6.40 -1.12
C ILE A 229 -19.13 6.57 -2.29
N ARG A 230 -19.10 7.73 -2.90
CA ARG A 230 -18.20 8.03 -4.02
C ARG A 230 -17.44 9.32 -3.75
N SER A 231 -16.18 9.32 -4.12
CA SER A 231 -15.36 10.54 -4.19
C SER A 231 -14.76 10.67 -5.58
N ARG A 232 -14.79 11.88 -6.13
CA ARG A 232 -14.04 12.18 -7.35
C ARG A 232 -12.54 12.15 -7.09
N ALA A 233 -11.75 12.00 -8.14
CA ALA A 233 -10.32 12.28 -8.08
C ALA A 233 -10.06 13.79 -7.92
N PHE A 234 -8.88 14.12 -7.42
CA PHE A 234 -8.36 15.49 -7.32
C PHE A 234 -7.01 15.54 -8.06
N PRO A 235 -7.05 15.54 -9.40
CA PRO A 235 -5.82 15.53 -10.20
C PRO A 235 -5.03 16.83 -9.94
N PRO A 236 -3.69 16.77 -9.87
CA PRO A 236 -2.86 17.95 -9.77
C PRO A 236 -2.88 18.74 -11.09
N GLN A 237 -2.48 20.02 -11.02
CA GLN A 237 -2.32 20.83 -12.24
C GLN A 237 -1.26 20.25 -13.19
N GLN A 238 -0.21 19.68 -12.61
CA GLN A 238 0.84 18.97 -13.34
C GLN A 238 1.06 17.60 -12.72
N LEU A 239 0.93 16.56 -13.54
CA LEU A 239 1.25 15.20 -13.16
C LEU A 239 2.76 14.98 -13.22
N VAL A 240 3.37 14.60 -12.09
CA VAL A 240 4.82 14.38 -11.97
C VAL A 240 5.15 12.91 -11.78
N ASP A 241 4.53 12.25 -10.78
CA ASP A 241 4.83 10.86 -10.46
C ASP A 241 3.63 10.16 -9.82
N THR A 242 3.13 9.11 -10.46
CA THR A 242 1.99 8.31 -9.97
C THR A 242 2.39 7.11 -9.12
N LEU A 243 3.70 6.84 -8.95
CA LEU A 243 4.17 5.75 -8.08
C LEU A 243 3.77 6.04 -6.63
N ALA A 244 3.34 5.01 -5.91
CA ALA A 244 2.86 5.10 -4.53
C ALA A 244 1.60 5.97 -4.29
N ALA A 245 0.86 6.36 -5.33
CA ALA A 245 -0.41 7.08 -5.15
C ALA A 245 -1.46 6.20 -4.45
N GLY A 246 -1.51 4.90 -4.77
CA GLY A 246 -2.35 3.91 -4.09
C GLY A 246 -1.98 3.75 -2.62
N ASP A 247 -0.69 3.65 -2.31
CA ASP A 247 -0.19 3.51 -0.94
C ASP A 247 -0.49 4.76 -0.12
N THR A 248 -0.39 5.94 -0.77
CA THR A 248 -0.78 7.23 -0.17
C THR A 248 -2.26 7.26 0.15
N PHE A 249 -3.09 6.77 -0.75
CA PHE A 249 -4.53 6.63 -0.52
C PHE A 249 -4.82 5.67 0.63
N ASN A 250 -4.18 4.50 0.66
CA ASN A 250 -4.33 3.51 1.72
C ASN A 250 -3.97 4.08 3.10
N ALA A 251 -2.86 4.80 3.19
CA ALA A 251 -2.43 5.46 4.41
C ALA A 251 -3.44 6.52 4.90
N ALA A 252 -3.99 7.31 3.98
CA ALA A 252 -5.00 8.32 4.30
C ALA A 252 -6.30 7.71 4.81
N MET A 253 -6.74 6.58 4.23
CA MET A 253 -7.92 5.84 4.73
C MET A 253 -7.69 5.29 6.13
N ILE A 254 -6.51 4.71 6.39
CA ILE A 254 -6.13 4.22 7.72
C ILE A 254 -6.10 5.37 8.73
N ASP A 255 -5.46 6.51 8.40
CA ASP A 255 -5.45 7.70 9.26
C ASP A 255 -6.85 8.21 9.58
N ALA A 256 -7.73 8.28 8.58
CA ALA A 256 -9.10 8.74 8.76
C ALA A 256 -9.89 7.86 9.75
N LEU A 257 -9.80 6.53 9.59
CA LEU A 257 -10.49 5.59 10.47
C LEU A 257 -9.89 5.58 11.88
N LEU A 258 -8.56 5.68 12.02
CA LEU A 258 -7.88 5.82 13.33
C LEU A 258 -8.31 7.07 14.10
N ARG A 259 -8.72 8.11 13.39
CA ARG A 259 -9.23 9.37 13.97
C ARG A 259 -10.74 9.39 14.17
N GLY A 260 -11.45 8.34 13.77
CA GLY A 260 -12.91 8.30 13.83
C GLY A 260 -13.60 9.25 12.85
N VAL A 261 -12.93 9.62 11.76
CA VAL A 261 -13.51 10.46 10.70
C VAL A 261 -14.56 9.67 9.93
N PRO A 262 -15.73 10.23 9.60
CA PRO A 262 -16.73 9.57 8.78
C PRO A 262 -16.16 9.06 7.45
N LEU A 263 -16.61 7.88 6.99
CA LEU A 263 -16.06 7.20 5.79
C LEU A 263 -16.08 8.11 4.55
N ALA A 264 -17.12 8.93 4.38
CA ALA A 264 -17.25 9.85 3.24
C ALA A 264 -16.16 10.92 3.23
N ASP A 265 -15.83 11.47 4.39
CA ASP A 265 -14.82 12.52 4.54
C ASP A 265 -13.42 11.92 4.45
N GLY A 266 -13.21 10.73 5.05
CA GLY A 266 -11.98 9.94 4.89
C GLY A 266 -11.70 9.60 3.44
N LEU A 267 -12.71 9.16 2.69
CA LEU A 267 -12.59 8.83 1.27
C LEU A 267 -12.18 10.07 0.44
N ARG A 268 -12.80 11.22 0.72
CA ARG A 268 -12.47 12.49 0.05
C ARG A 268 -11.05 12.94 0.37
N PHE A 269 -10.65 12.89 1.65
CA PHE A 269 -9.29 13.20 2.08
C PHE A 269 -8.27 12.30 1.40
N ALA A 270 -8.52 10.99 1.32
CA ALA A 270 -7.63 10.02 0.68
C ALA A 270 -7.45 10.30 -0.82
N CYS A 271 -8.53 10.63 -1.53
CA CYS A 271 -8.44 11.03 -2.94
C CYS A 271 -7.64 12.34 -3.11
N ARG A 272 -7.79 13.31 -2.22
CA ARG A 272 -7.03 14.58 -2.26
C ARG A 272 -5.55 14.37 -1.98
N LEU A 273 -5.21 13.59 -0.94
CA LEU A 273 -3.82 13.32 -0.60
C LEU A 273 -3.11 12.52 -1.71
N ALA A 274 -3.77 11.51 -2.28
CA ALA A 274 -3.25 10.78 -3.42
C ALA A 274 -3.04 11.66 -4.65
N GLY A 275 -3.95 12.61 -4.91
CA GLY A 275 -3.79 13.62 -5.96
C GLY A 275 -2.59 14.54 -5.71
N ASN A 276 -2.45 15.05 -4.48
CA ASN A 276 -1.30 15.90 -4.10
C ASN A 276 0.02 15.14 -4.25
N LYS A 277 0.06 13.84 -3.90
CA LYS A 277 1.23 13.00 -4.14
C LYS A 277 1.61 12.96 -5.62
N CYS A 278 0.67 12.90 -6.51
CA CYS A 278 0.94 12.86 -7.95
C CYS A 278 1.56 14.15 -8.51
N ALA A 279 1.56 15.25 -7.76
CA ALA A 279 2.22 16.52 -8.12
C ALA A 279 3.72 16.55 -7.82
N GLN A 280 4.28 15.53 -7.18
CA GLN A 280 5.69 15.49 -6.77
C GLN A 280 6.33 14.12 -7.00
N ALA A 281 7.66 14.11 -7.16
CA ALA A 281 8.42 12.87 -7.20
C ALA A 281 8.55 12.28 -5.78
N GLY A 282 8.39 10.96 -5.68
CA GLY A 282 8.52 10.22 -4.42
C GLY A 282 7.51 10.62 -3.35
N LEU A 283 7.85 10.30 -2.09
CA LEU A 283 6.98 10.51 -0.92
C LEU A 283 7.51 11.52 0.08
N HIS A 284 8.64 12.19 -0.21
CA HIS A 284 9.24 13.12 0.73
C HIS A 284 8.48 14.43 0.79
N GLY A 285 8.17 14.89 2.02
CA GLY A 285 7.54 16.20 2.23
C GLY A 285 6.18 16.32 1.55
N LEU A 286 5.30 15.33 1.74
CA LEU A 286 3.96 15.34 1.17
C LEU A 286 3.19 16.60 1.58
N ASN A 287 2.59 17.26 0.60
CA ASN A 287 1.64 18.33 0.85
C ASN A 287 0.32 17.75 1.36
N ILE A 288 0.19 17.69 2.69
CA ILE A 288 -0.99 17.15 3.36
C ILE A 288 -2.10 18.22 3.32
N PRO A 289 -3.22 17.96 2.62
CA PRO A 289 -4.32 18.91 2.57
C PRO A 289 -4.97 19.05 3.96
N PRO A 290 -5.62 20.19 4.25
CA PRO A 290 -6.44 20.30 5.44
C PRO A 290 -7.51 19.21 5.42
N ARG A 291 -7.78 18.64 6.59
CA ARG A 291 -8.88 17.71 6.79
C ARG A 291 -10.14 18.55 6.87
N ASP A 292 -11.14 18.21 6.06
CA ASP A 292 -12.48 18.79 6.22
C ASP A 292 -12.97 18.31 7.60
N GLY A 293 -13.24 19.24 8.52
CA GLY A 293 -13.64 19.00 9.90
C GLY A 293 -15.07 18.48 10.01
#